data_c1336fc050e48cbc1968ffd47141a640
#
_entry.id   c1336fc050e48cbc1968ffd47141a640
#
_cell.length_a   1.000
_cell.length_b   1.000
_cell.length_c   1.000
_cell.angle_alpha   90.00
_cell.angle_beta   90.00
_cell.angle_gamma   90.00
#
_symmetry.space_group_name_H-M   'P 1'
#
loop_
_entity.id
_entity.type
_entity.pdbx_description
1 polymer ?
#
loop_
_entity_poly.entity_id
_entity_poly.type
_entity_poly.pdbx_seq_one_letter_code
_entity_poly.pdbx_strand_id
1 'polypeptide(L)'
;VIREKELSGIGSVDPRRMSTLIDEIIAHVHPNDFICIEGFPFATQRAMFAGGLHHGIRNELFKRKIQYYEVAPNALKKFVNVTGWVGETGNKRRLKDKEKKKAVMDAVKELYGYQHKSDNVVDAYILAQIAKDLWTIKSGVFSTLNEGYGRKNQFEVLDTVKG
;
A
#
# COMPACT_ATOMS: atom_id res chain seq x y z
N VAL A 1 -7.19 -14.94 -7.63
CA VAL A 1 -5.79 -15.41 -7.64
C VAL A 1 -4.87 -14.26 -7.28
N ILE A 2 -4.06 -14.47 -6.26
CA ILE A 2 -3.05 -13.49 -5.85
C ILE A 2 -1.78 -13.74 -6.63
N ARG A 3 -1.26 -12.68 -7.26
CA ARG A 3 0.04 -12.70 -7.90
C ARG A 3 0.90 -11.62 -7.28
N GLU A 4 2.12 -11.96 -6.95
CA GLU A 4 3.06 -11.06 -6.30
C GLU A 4 4.40 -11.07 -7.03
N LYS A 5 5.02 -9.91 -7.09
CA LYS A 5 6.35 -9.77 -7.65
C LYS A 5 7.06 -8.58 -7.03
N GLU A 6 8.31 -8.78 -6.67
CA GLU A 6 9.19 -7.71 -6.22
C GLU A 6 10.16 -7.38 -7.36
N LEU A 7 10.17 -6.12 -7.78
CA LEU A 7 10.95 -5.63 -8.92
C LEU A 7 12.08 -4.74 -8.44
N SER A 8 13.23 -4.78 -9.09
CA SER A 8 14.42 -4.03 -8.68
C SER A 8 15.02 -3.12 -9.74
N GLY A 9 14.57 -3.23 -10.98
CA GLY A 9 15.17 -2.55 -12.12
C GLY A 9 16.45 -3.23 -12.60
N ILE A 10 17.07 -2.69 -13.64
CA ILE A 10 18.30 -3.21 -14.24
C ILE A 10 19.48 -2.31 -13.87
N GLY A 11 20.54 -2.93 -13.35
CA GLY A 11 21.73 -2.22 -12.91
C GLY A 11 21.62 -1.70 -11.47
N SER A 12 22.65 -1.02 -11.00
CA SER A 12 22.74 -0.50 -9.62
C SER A 12 22.77 1.02 -9.54
N VAL A 13 22.80 1.69 -10.68
CA VAL A 13 23.00 3.15 -10.78
C VAL A 13 21.88 3.80 -11.61
N ASP A 14 21.39 4.93 -11.11
CA ASP A 14 20.45 5.77 -11.84
C ASP A 14 21.16 6.51 -12.99
N PRO A 15 20.45 6.89 -14.05
CA PRO A 15 19.00 6.74 -14.25
C PRO A 15 18.54 5.38 -14.78
N ARG A 16 19.47 4.52 -15.16
CA ARG A 16 19.12 3.22 -15.77
C ARG A 16 18.27 2.35 -14.83
N ARG A 17 18.67 2.23 -13.58
CA ARG A 17 17.94 1.44 -12.60
C ARG A 17 16.51 1.97 -12.41
N MET A 18 16.36 3.26 -12.20
CA MET A 18 15.04 3.88 -12.01
C MET A 18 14.18 3.77 -13.27
N SER A 19 14.71 4.11 -14.42
CA SER A 19 13.97 4.05 -15.67
C SER A 19 13.48 2.64 -15.99
N THR A 20 14.34 1.65 -15.85
CA THR A 20 13.96 0.25 -16.10
C THR A 20 12.99 -0.28 -15.05
N LEU A 21 13.10 0.15 -13.79
CA LEU A 21 12.16 -0.22 -12.74
C LEU A 21 10.75 0.34 -13.03
N ILE A 22 10.66 1.60 -13.44
CA ILE A 22 9.40 2.20 -13.85
C ILE A 22 8.78 1.43 -15.02
N ASP A 23 9.57 1.12 -16.04
CA ASP A 23 9.10 0.36 -17.21
C ASP A 23 8.61 -1.04 -16.80
N GLU A 24 9.32 -1.73 -15.92
CA GLU A 24 8.93 -3.04 -15.41
C GLU A 24 7.60 -2.98 -14.68
N ILE A 25 7.40 -1.98 -13.82
CA ILE A 25 6.16 -1.79 -13.07
C ILE A 25 5.00 -1.53 -14.05
N ILE A 26 5.18 -0.60 -14.96
CA ILE A 26 4.13 -0.21 -15.91
C ILE A 26 3.77 -1.36 -16.86
N ALA A 27 4.73 -2.22 -17.19
CA ALA A 27 4.46 -3.40 -18.03
C ALA A 27 3.45 -4.38 -17.38
N HIS A 28 3.29 -4.33 -16.06
CA HIS A 28 2.31 -5.15 -15.33
C HIS A 28 0.93 -4.49 -15.21
N VAL A 29 0.80 -3.23 -15.63
CA VAL A 29 -0.44 -2.46 -15.49
C VAL A 29 -1.28 -2.57 -16.75
N HIS A 30 -2.57 -2.86 -16.59
CA HIS A 30 -3.55 -2.88 -17.69
C HIS A 30 -4.50 -1.67 -17.57
N PRO A 31 -5.06 -1.18 -18.70
CA PRO A 31 -5.88 0.04 -18.70
C PRO A 31 -7.10 0.03 -17.77
N ASN A 32 -7.64 -1.16 -17.49
CA ASN A 32 -8.83 -1.31 -16.65
C ASN A 32 -8.51 -1.73 -15.21
N ASP A 33 -7.24 -1.76 -14.84
CA ASP A 33 -6.84 -2.12 -13.49
C ASP A 33 -7.28 -1.06 -12.49
N PHE A 34 -7.66 -1.52 -11.30
CA PHE A 34 -7.93 -0.67 -10.16
C PHE A 34 -6.66 -0.62 -9.29
N ILE A 35 -6.02 0.56 -9.23
CA ILE A 35 -4.65 0.68 -8.74
C ILE A 35 -4.60 1.50 -7.45
N CYS A 36 -3.97 0.96 -6.42
CA CYS A 36 -3.55 1.70 -5.24
C CYS A 36 -2.03 1.72 -5.15
N ILE A 37 -1.47 2.88 -4.86
CA ILE A 37 -0.04 3.06 -4.63
C ILE A 37 0.19 3.68 -3.26
N GLU A 38 1.31 3.34 -2.63
CA GLU A 38 1.71 3.97 -1.39
C GLU A 38 2.14 5.42 -1.66
N GLY A 39 1.66 6.34 -0.82
CA GLY A 39 2.03 7.76 -0.91
C GLY A 39 3.51 7.98 -0.56
N PHE A 40 4.03 9.15 -0.93
CA PHE A 40 5.44 9.48 -0.75
C PHE A 40 5.82 9.55 0.74
N PRO A 41 6.88 8.81 1.17
CA PRO A 41 7.38 8.88 2.54
C PRO A 41 8.25 10.13 2.73
N PHE A 42 7.76 11.09 3.50
CA PHE A 42 8.41 12.40 3.64
C PHE A 42 9.71 12.43 4.45
N ALA A 43 10.07 11.38 5.16
CA ALA A 43 11.11 11.45 6.19
C ALA A 43 12.18 10.34 6.13
N THR A 44 12.61 9.93 4.94
CA THR A 44 13.63 8.89 4.84
C THR A 44 14.88 9.36 4.10
N GLN A 45 16.04 8.80 4.46
CA GLN A 45 17.31 9.06 3.74
C GLN A 45 17.26 8.61 2.27
N ARG A 46 16.33 7.73 1.93
CA ARG A 46 16.08 7.26 0.56
C ARG A 46 14.98 8.04 -0.14
N ALA A 47 14.55 9.17 0.43
CA ALA A 47 13.44 9.96 -0.08
C ALA A 47 13.65 10.43 -1.52
N MET A 48 14.88 10.74 -1.92
CA MET A 48 15.18 11.19 -3.28
C MET A 48 14.89 10.10 -4.32
N PHE A 49 15.36 8.87 -4.10
CA PHE A 49 15.09 7.76 -5.01
C PHE A 49 13.59 7.39 -5.00
N ALA A 50 13.02 7.23 -3.80
CA ALA A 50 11.60 6.89 -3.65
C ALA A 50 10.70 7.97 -4.26
N GLY A 51 11.05 9.24 -4.11
CA GLY A 51 10.32 10.36 -4.72
C GLY A 51 10.40 10.35 -6.25
N GLY A 52 11.57 10.11 -6.80
CA GLY A 52 11.75 9.98 -8.24
C GLY A 52 10.96 8.82 -8.83
N LEU A 53 11.02 7.67 -8.18
CA LEU A 53 10.25 6.48 -8.58
C LEU A 53 8.73 6.76 -8.51
N HIS A 54 8.27 7.36 -7.43
CA HIS A 54 6.87 7.70 -7.22
C HIS A 54 6.35 8.65 -8.30
N HIS A 55 7.09 9.72 -8.58
CA HIS A 55 6.77 10.65 -9.66
C HIS A 55 6.80 9.97 -11.03
N GLY A 56 7.79 9.13 -11.29
CA GLY A 56 7.90 8.42 -12.56
C GLY A 56 6.71 7.53 -12.83
N ILE A 57 6.28 6.76 -11.84
CA ILE A 57 5.10 5.90 -11.95
C ILE A 57 3.83 6.74 -12.19
N ARG A 58 3.63 7.80 -11.40
CA ARG A 58 2.47 8.68 -11.54
C ARG A 58 2.42 9.34 -12.92
N ASN A 59 3.55 9.83 -13.42
CA ASN A 59 3.62 10.42 -14.76
C ASN A 59 3.24 9.43 -15.85
N GLU A 60 3.72 8.19 -15.76
CA GLU A 60 3.37 7.15 -16.74
C GLU A 60 1.89 6.79 -16.69
N LEU A 61 1.31 6.68 -15.50
CA LEU A 61 -0.12 6.43 -15.34
C LEU A 61 -0.95 7.59 -15.90
N PHE A 62 -0.53 8.83 -15.63
CA PHE A 62 -1.19 10.02 -16.15
C PHE A 62 -1.17 10.07 -17.67
N LYS A 63 -0.01 9.86 -18.29
CA LYS A 63 0.13 9.83 -19.75
C LYS A 63 -0.78 8.79 -20.40
N ARG A 64 -0.96 7.66 -19.75
CA ARG A 64 -1.79 6.55 -20.24
C ARG A 64 -3.25 6.70 -19.85
N LYS A 65 -3.62 7.78 -19.16
CA LYS A 65 -4.98 8.04 -18.66
C LYS A 65 -5.51 6.93 -17.77
N ILE A 66 -4.63 6.35 -16.97
CA ILE A 66 -4.97 5.30 -16.01
C ILE A 66 -5.14 5.95 -14.63
N GLN A 67 -6.31 5.78 -14.03
CA GLN A 67 -6.61 6.30 -12.71
C GLN A 67 -5.94 5.44 -11.63
N TYR A 68 -5.47 6.09 -10.58
CA TYR A 68 -4.89 5.43 -9.42
C TYR A 68 -5.28 6.18 -8.14
N TYR A 69 -5.12 5.50 -7.01
CA TYR A 69 -5.40 6.06 -5.69
C TYR A 69 -4.15 5.99 -4.83
N GLU A 70 -3.83 7.07 -4.13
CA GLU A 70 -2.70 7.10 -3.20
C GLU A 70 -3.16 6.79 -1.79
N VAL A 71 -2.39 5.96 -1.09
CA VAL A 71 -2.64 5.57 0.29
C VAL A 71 -1.43 5.97 1.13
N ALA A 72 -1.63 6.85 2.11
CA ALA A 72 -0.56 7.25 3.00
C ALA A 72 0.00 6.05 3.78
N PRO A 73 1.31 6.01 4.10
CA PRO A 73 1.90 4.89 4.84
C PRO A 73 1.19 4.58 6.17
N ASN A 74 0.80 5.61 6.90
CA ASN A 74 0.07 5.42 8.17
C ASN A 74 -1.35 4.90 7.94
N ALA A 75 -2.01 5.31 6.87
CA ALA A 75 -3.34 4.81 6.50
C ALA A 75 -3.29 3.32 6.14
N LEU A 76 -2.26 2.89 5.42
CA LEU A 76 -2.04 1.49 5.08
C LEU A 76 -1.95 0.63 6.35
N LYS A 77 -1.17 1.07 7.34
CA LYS A 77 -1.03 0.37 8.62
C LYS A 77 -2.33 0.38 9.42
N LYS A 78 -3.02 1.51 9.46
CA LYS A 78 -4.32 1.64 10.13
C LYS A 78 -5.36 0.68 9.55
N PHE A 79 -5.31 0.44 8.25
CA PHE A 79 -6.23 -0.47 7.58
C PHE A 79 -6.18 -1.90 8.16
N VAL A 80 -5.02 -2.31 8.66
CA VAL A 80 -4.84 -3.59 9.35
C VAL A 80 -4.75 -3.45 10.87
N ASN A 81 -5.27 -2.35 11.42
CA ASN A 81 -5.34 -2.07 12.85
C ASN A 81 -3.98 -1.88 13.54
N VAL A 82 -2.97 -1.42 12.81
CA VAL A 82 -1.66 -1.09 13.38
C VAL A 82 -1.50 0.42 13.42
N THR A 83 -1.41 0.99 14.63
CA THR A 83 -1.37 2.44 14.84
C THR A 83 0.03 2.99 15.13
N GLY A 84 1.00 2.13 15.31
CA GLY A 84 2.35 2.54 15.71
C GLY A 84 2.52 2.75 17.22
N TRP A 85 1.46 2.55 17.99
CA TRP A 85 1.46 2.64 19.45
C TRP A 85 1.05 1.33 20.07
N VAL A 86 1.63 1.00 21.23
CA VAL A 86 1.29 -0.19 22.00
C VAL A 86 1.20 0.18 23.50
N GLY A 87 0.35 -0.53 24.24
CA GLY A 87 0.13 -0.32 25.66
C GLY A 87 -1.23 0.26 25.98
N GLU A 88 -1.51 0.37 27.28
CA GLU A 88 -2.78 0.88 27.79
C GLU A 88 -2.79 2.40 27.85
N THR A 89 -3.99 2.97 27.95
CA THR A 89 -4.18 4.42 28.12
C THR A 89 -3.37 4.93 29.32
N GLY A 90 -2.51 5.92 29.07
CA GLY A 90 -1.60 6.48 30.06
C GLY A 90 -0.19 5.86 30.06
N ASN A 91 0.00 4.68 29.47
CA ASN A 91 1.29 3.98 29.36
C ASN A 91 1.60 3.54 27.93
N LYS A 92 1.13 4.28 26.94
CA LYS A 92 1.42 3.98 25.54
C LYS A 92 2.86 4.31 25.19
N ARG A 93 3.53 3.39 24.49
CA ARG A 93 4.83 3.64 23.90
C ARG A 93 4.77 3.50 22.38
N ARG A 94 5.67 4.20 21.70
CA ARG A 94 5.78 4.12 20.25
C ARG A 94 6.50 2.84 19.85
N LEU A 95 5.97 2.15 18.85
CA LEU A 95 6.63 0.98 18.27
C LEU A 95 7.88 1.40 17.49
N LYS A 96 8.94 0.63 17.62
CA LYS A 96 10.15 0.75 16.78
C LYS A 96 9.85 0.19 15.40
N ASP A 97 10.66 0.56 14.40
CA ASP A 97 10.44 0.16 13.01
C ASP A 97 10.32 -1.36 12.83
N LYS A 98 11.20 -2.14 13.46
CA LYS A 98 11.13 -3.60 13.41
C LYS A 98 9.85 -4.14 14.03
N GLU A 99 9.40 -3.55 15.12
CA GLU A 99 8.17 -3.92 15.81
C GLU A 99 6.95 -3.61 14.95
N LYS A 100 6.95 -2.44 14.26
CA LYS A 100 5.88 -2.07 13.33
C LYS A 100 5.78 -3.05 12.17
N LYS A 101 6.90 -3.39 11.55
CA LYS A 101 6.94 -4.35 10.43
C LYS A 101 6.39 -5.70 10.87
N LYS A 102 6.81 -6.18 12.03
CA LYS A 102 6.30 -7.43 12.58
C LYS A 102 4.80 -7.35 12.88
N ALA A 103 4.35 -6.25 13.49
CA ALA A 103 2.93 -6.05 13.82
C ALA A 103 2.07 -6.07 12.55
N VAL A 104 2.53 -5.44 11.47
CA VAL A 104 1.82 -5.44 10.18
C VAL A 104 1.76 -6.85 9.59
N MET A 105 2.88 -7.58 9.59
CA MET A 105 2.93 -8.96 9.09
C MET A 105 2.00 -9.88 9.88
N ASP A 106 2.01 -9.77 11.21
CA ASP A 106 1.14 -10.56 12.09
C ASP A 106 -0.34 -10.21 11.87
N ALA A 107 -0.66 -8.93 11.71
CA ALA A 107 -2.02 -8.49 11.45
C ALA A 107 -2.55 -9.00 10.10
N VAL A 108 -1.75 -8.97 9.05
CA VAL A 108 -2.13 -9.49 7.74
C VAL A 108 -2.36 -10.99 7.78
N LYS A 109 -1.50 -11.72 8.50
CA LYS A 109 -1.69 -13.14 8.72
C LYS A 109 -3.00 -13.45 9.44
N GLU A 110 -3.27 -12.71 10.50
CA GLU A 110 -4.49 -12.89 11.30
C GLU A 110 -5.76 -12.53 10.52
N LEU A 111 -5.76 -11.37 9.84
CA LEU A 111 -6.94 -10.86 9.14
C LEU A 111 -7.24 -11.59 7.82
N TYR A 112 -6.21 -11.97 7.09
CA TYR A 112 -6.34 -12.49 5.71
C TYR A 112 -5.74 -13.87 5.51
N GLY A 113 -5.01 -14.40 6.48
CA GLY A 113 -4.30 -15.67 6.31
C GLY A 113 -3.11 -15.60 5.34
N TYR A 114 -2.63 -14.40 5.02
CA TYR A 114 -1.55 -14.19 4.07
C TYR A 114 -0.22 -13.97 4.79
N GLN A 115 0.82 -14.62 4.29
CA GLN A 115 2.20 -14.48 4.79
C GLN A 115 3.19 -14.32 3.65
N HIS A 116 4.17 -13.45 3.86
CA HIS A 116 5.33 -13.34 2.98
C HIS A 116 6.53 -12.86 3.79
N LYS A 117 7.73 -13.26 3.38
CA LYS A 117 8.97 -12.87 4.07
C LYS A 117 9.36 -11.39 3.83
N SER A 118 8.91 -10.80 2.73
CA SER A 118 9.19 -9.40 2.38
C SER A 118 8.10 -8.50 2.94
N ASP A 119 8.49 -7.50 3.74
CA ASP A 119 7.59 -6.47 4.22
C ASP A 119 7.01 -5.61 3.08
N ASN A 120 7.79 -5.39 2.02
CA ASN A 120 7.32 -4.67 0.84
C ASN A 120 6.17 -5.41 0.14
N VAL A 121 6.27 -6.73 0.03
CA VAL A 121 5.22 -7.55 -0.57
C VAL A 121 3.98 -7.56 0.33
N VAL A 122 4.14 -7.62 1.64
CA VAL A 122 3.02 -7.54 2.59
C VAL A 122 2.30 -6.19 2.47
N ASP A 123 3.04 -5.09 2.38
CA ASP A 123 2.45 -3.76 2.17
C ASP A 123 1.69 -3.68 0.84
N ALA A 124 2.24 -4.24 -0.22
CA ALA A 124 1.55 -4.32 -1.52
C ALA A 124 0.27 -5.15 -1.44
N TYR A 125 0.27 -6.21 -0.66
CA TYR A 125 -0.93 -7.02 -0.40
C TYR A 125 -2.03 -6.19 0.27
N ILE A 126 -1.67 -5.39 1.27
CA ILE A 126 -2.62 -4.49 1.95
C ILE A 126 -3.19 -3.47 0.96
N LEU A 127 -2.34 -2.87 0.12
CA LEU A 127 -2.78 -1.95 -0.94
C LEU A 127 -3.77 -2.62 -1.89
N ALA A 128 -3.53 -3.88 -2.25
CA ALA A 128 -4.45 -4.65 -3.10
C ALA A 128 -5.80 -4.88 -2.41
N GLN A 129 -5.81 -5.12 -1.10
CA GLN A 129 -7.06 -5.24 -0.33
C GLN A 129 -7.83 -3.92 -0.26
N ILE A 130 -7.12 -2.80 -0.09
CA ILE A 130 -7.71 -1.47 -0.15
C ILE A 130 -8.32 -1.21 -1.53
N ALA A 131 -7.59 -1.53 -2.60
CA ALA A 131 -8.07 -1.40 -3.97
C ALA A 131 -9.34 -2.22 -4.21
N LYS A 132 -9.38 -3.44 -3.72
CA LYS A 132 -10.55 -4.32 -3.81
C LYS A 132 -11.77 -3.71 -3.10
N ASP A 133 -11.59 -3.23 -1.90
CA ASP A 133 -12.69 -2.64 -1.12
C ASP A 133 -13.16 -1.31 -1.74
N LEU A 134 -12.26 -0.48 -2.23
CA LEU A 134 -12.60 0.75 -2.96
C LEU A 134 -13.38 0.45 -4.23
N TRP A 135 -12.95 -0.55 -5.00
CA TRP A 135 -13.66 -1.00 -6.19
C TRP A 135 -15.09 -1.46 -5.85
N THR A 136 -15.23 -2.22 -4.77
CA THR A 136 -16.52 -2.71 -4.29
C THR A 136 -17.47 -1.55 -3.98
N ILE A 137 -16.98 -0.54 -3.26
CA ILE A 137 -17.76 0.66 -2.92
C ILE A 137 -18.16 1.44 -4.19
N LYS A 138 -17.19 1.71 -5.06
CA LYS A 138 -17.42 2.51 -6.28
C LYS A 138 -18.29 1.79 -7.30
N SER A 139 -18.31 0.48 -7.28
CA SER A 139 -19.18 -0.33 -8.17
C SER A 139 -20.62 -0.46 -7.66
N GLY A 140 -20.95 0.13 -6.52
CA GLY A 140 -22.29 0.07 -5.94
C GLY A 140 -22.63 -1.25 -5.24
N VAL A 141 -21.64 -2.14 -5.03
CA VAL A 141 -21.83 -3.40 -4.29
C VAL A 141 -21.45 -3.24 -2.81
N PHE A 142 -21.64 -2.04 -2.29
CA PHE A 142 -21.31 -1.69 -0.91
C PHE A 142 -21.92 -2.64 0.11
N SER A 143 -23.15 -3.10 -0.14
CA SER A 143 -23.87 -4.04 0.73
C SER A 143 -23.17 -5.38 0.91
N THR A 144 -22.19 -5.70 0.06
CA THR A 144 -21.41 -6.94 0.19
C THR A 144 -20.23 -6.80 1.14
N LEU A 145 -19.87 -5.56 1.53
CA LEU A 145 -18.86 -5.34 2.55
C LEU A 145 -19.39 -5.77 3.91
N ASN A 146 -18.59 -6.55 4.60
CA ASN A 146 -18.94 -6.96 5.96
C ASN A 146 -18.69 -5.80 6.93
N GLU A 147 -19.74 -5.19 7.43
CA GLU A 147 -19.69 -4.13 8.44
C GLU A 147 -19.47 -4.66 9.87
N GLY A 148 -19.04 -5.90 9.99
CA GLY A 148 -18.84 -6.52 11.28
C GLY A 148 -17.81 -5.80 12.16
N TYR A 149 -17.78 -6.23 13.40
CA TYR A 149 -16.84 -5.73 14.41
C TYR A 149 -15.39 -5.76 13.89
N GLY A 150 -14.68 -4.64 14.10
CA GLY A 150 -13.27 -4.53 13.69
C GLY A 150 -13.01 -3.84 12.36
N ARG A 151 -14.06 -3.51 11.58
CA ARG A 151 -13.87 -2.82 10.30
C ARG A 151 -13.87 -1.29 10.37
N LYS A 152 -14.01 -0.71 11.55
CA LYS A 152 -14.05 0.75 11.72
C LYS A 152 -12.86 1.45 11.10
N ASN A 153 -11.64 0.99 11.40
CA ASN A 153 -10.42 1.58 10.86
C ASN A 153 -10.35 1.43 9.34
N GLN A 154 -10.81 0.32 8.81
CA GLN A 154 -10.85 0.08 7.37
C GLN A 154 -11.77 1.07 6.66
N PHE A 155 -12.97 1.29 7.16
CA PHE A 155 -13.91 2.26 6.59
C PHE A 155 -13.37 3.69 6.67
N GLU A 156 -12.73 4.08 7.78
CA GLU A 156 -12.10 5.39 7.92
C GLU A 156 -11.00 5.60 6.88
N VAL A 157 -10.16 4.60 6.65
CA VAL A 157 -9.11 4.65 5.61
C VAL A 157 -9.72 4.77 4.22
N LEU A 158 -10.73 3.96 3.91
CA LEU A 158 -11.40 4.01 2.61
C LEU A 158 -12.03 5.38 2.35
N ASP A 159 -12.62 6.02 3.35
CA ASP A 159 -13.17 7.36 3.22
C ASP A 159 -12.12 8.42 2.89
N THR A 160 -10.91 8.30 3.42
CA THR A 160 -9.82 9.24 3.12
C THR A 160 -9.22 9.02 1.74
N VAL A 161 -9.18 7.78 1.27
CA VAL A 161 -8.54 7.40 0.00
C VAL A 161 -9.43 7.70 -1.21
N LYS A 162 -10.73 7.48 -1.09
CA LYS A 162 -11.67 7.65 -2.21
C LYS A 162 -11.81 9.09 -2.69
N GLY A 163 -11.33 10.03 -1.89
CA GLY A 163 -11.25 11.48 -2.09
C GLY A 163 -12.00 12.04 -3.24
#